data_911cd01ce3ed968f0b71f3f28949e241
#
_entry.id   911cd01ce3ed968f0b71f3f28949e241
#
_cell.length_a   1.000
_cell.length_b   1.000
_cell.length_c   1.000
_cell.angle_alpha   90.00
_cell.angle_beta   90.00
_cell.angle_gamma   90.00
#
_symmetry.space_group_name_H-M   'P 1'
#
loop_
_entity.id
_entity.type
_entity.pdbx_description
1 polymer ?
#
loop_
_entity_poly.entity_id
_entity_poly.type
_entity_poly.pdbx_seq_one_letter_code
_entity_poly.pdbx_strand_id
1 'polypeptide(L)'
;MDTYIEKYLEYLKIQKNYSINTIEGYEEDIEFFKKFLDKNSYNFLEVEYKDIRQFFNYMDSLKLSKNTISRKISSLRNFYKYLARNNYIKYNPFSLTKGPKKDKLLPKFLYYNELEEMFNVCDTTTFYGLRDRLILEILYATGIRVGELEYMKIKDINFYENKIKILGKGNKERIVYFGEYTREILDLYLKQRTDKNEYLLINNHKERLTSRGIRYILNKIIAKTSIETKISPHMLRHTFATHMLNEGCDLLSVQELLGHESLRATQVYTHVTNDRLKDVYLKTHPRNKKRIDENEL
;
A
#
# COMPACT_ATOMS: atom_id res chain seq x y z
N MET A 1 7.30 -32.50 -1.70
CA MET A 1 6.92 -31.11 -2.09
C MET A 1 7.72 -30.10 -1.29
N ASP A 2 7.93 -30.28 0.01
CA ASP A 2 8.56 -29.30 0.91
C ASP A 2 9.93 -28.82 0.44
N THR A 3 10.85 -29.73 0.10
CA THR A 3 12.18 -29.37 -0.44
C THR A 3 12.12 -28.48 -1.70
N TYR A 4 11.08 -28.62 -2.54
CA TYR A 4 10.90 -27.78 -3.74
C TYR A 4 10.33 -26.41 -3.37
N ILE A 5 9.48 -26.35 -2.35
CA ILE A 5 8.97 -25.09 -1.80
C ILE A 5 10.13 -24.29 -1.21
N GLU A 6 10.93 -24.89 -0.34
CA GLU A 6 12.11 -24.27 0.27
C GLU A 6 13.06 -23.67 -0.79
N LYS A 7 13.45 -24.47 -1.79
CA LYS A 7 14.29 -24.00 -2.90
C LYS A 7 13.66 -22.86 -3.69
N TYR A 8 12.35 -22.87 -3.87
CA TYR A 8 11.63 -21.80 -4.55
C TYR A 8 11.59 -20.52 -3.72
N LEU A 9 11.32 -20.59 -2.43
CA LEU A 9 11.33 -19.44 -1.53
C LEU A 9 12.72 -18.83 -1.44
N GLU A 10 13.78 -19.64 -1.39
CA GLU A 10 15.16 -19.20 -1.47
C GLU A 10 15.46 -18.47 -2.80
N TYR A 11 15.02 -19.04 -3.93
CA TYR A 11 15.10 -18.40 -5.24
C TYR A 11 14.41 -17.02 -5.26
N LEU A 12 13.21 -16.91 -4.67
CA LEU A 12 12.49 -15.64 -4.58
C LEU A 12 13.26 -14.62 -3.72
N LYS A 13 13.88 -15.07 -2.64
CA LYS A 13 14.65 -14.24 -1.72
C LYS A 13 15.95 -13.76 -2.37
N ILE A 14 16.77 -14.68 -2.88
CA ILE A 14 18.14 -14.38 -3.34
C ILE A 14 18.15 -13.83 -4.77
N GLN A 15 17.48 -14.51 -5.72
CA GLN A 15 17.58 -14.13 -7.12
C GLN A 15 16.54 -13.09 -7.55
N LYS A 16 15.35 -13.09 -6.92
CA LYS A 16 14.29 -12.14 -7.23
C LYS A 16 14.25 -10.93 -6.30
N ASN A 17 14.97 -10.99 -5.18
CA ASN A 17 15.01 -9.95 -4.15
C ASN A 17 13.59 -9.49 -3.74
N TYR A 18 12.69 -10.47 -3.53
CA TYR A 18 11.34 -10.18 -3.09
C TYR A 18 11.30 -9.87 -1.59
N SER A 19 10.37 -9.00 -1.19
CA SER A 19 10.17 -8.69 0.23
C SER A 19 9.65 -9.91 1.00
N ILE A 20 9.94 -9.96 2.30
CA ILE A 20 9.48 -11.03 3.21
C ILE A 20 7.98 -11.25 3.09
N ASN A 21 7.17 -10.19 3.18
CA ASN A 21 5.70 -10.29 3.04
C ASN A 21 5.26 -10.89 1.70
N THR A 22 6.04 -10.67 0.62
CA THR A 22 5.75 -11.26 -0.69
C THR A 22 6.05 -12.75 -0.67
N ILE A 23 7.18 -13.14 -0.08
CA ILE A 23 7.60 -14.55 0.04
C ILE A 23 6.60 -15.33 0.88
N GLU A 24 6.22 -14.81 2.05
CA GLU A 24 5.18 -15.39 2.91
C GLU A 24 3.84 -15.58 2.17
N GLY A 25 3.42 -14.59 1.38
CA GLY A 25 2.22 -14.71 0.56
C GLY A 25 2.29 -15.79 -0.51
N TYR A 26 3.47 -16.02 -1.12
CA TYR A 26 3.70 -17.15 -2.03
C TYR A 26 3.66 -18.49 -1.28
N GLU A 27 4.31 -18.57 -0.12
CA GLU A 27 4.34 -19.74 0.73
C GLU A 27 2.93 -20.16 1.15
N GLU A 28 2.14 -19.22 1.70
CA GLU A 28 0.74 -19.47 2.07
C GLU A 28 -0.11 -19.99 0.91
N ASP A 29 0.10 -19.45 -0.31
CA ASP A 29 -0.66 -19.86 -1.48
C ASP A 29 -0.26 -21.27 -1.95
N ILE A 30 1.03 -21.62 -1.88
CA ILE A 30 1.54 -22.94 -2.24
C ILE A 30 1.13 -23.97 -1.20
N GLU A 31 1.22 -23.65 0.10
CA GLU A 31 0.75 -24.53 1.18
C GLU A 31 -0.76 -24.78 1.11
N PHE A 32 -1.55 -23.77 0.74
CA PHE A 32 -2.98 -23.95 0.50
C PHE A 32 -3.25 -24.96 -0.63
N PHE A 33 -2.47 -24.90 -1.71
CA PHE A 33 -2.58 -25.86 -2.81
C PHE A 33 -2.08 -27.25 -2.42
N LYS A 34 -0.99 -27.35 -1.65
CA LYS A 34 -0.48 -28.60 -1.12
C LYS A 34 -1.56 -29.34 -0.31
N LYS A 35 -2.27 -28.66 0.59
CA LYS A 35 -3.38 -29.24 1.35
C LYS A 35 -4.50 -29.81 0.45
N PHE A 36 -4.78 -29.14 -0.67
CA PHE A 36 -5.73 -29.67 -1.65
C PHE A 36 -5.21 -30.93 -2.35
N LEU A 37 -3.93 -30.94 -2.74
CA LEU A 37 -3.31 -32.12 -3.38
C LEU A 37 -3.30 -33.33 -2.44
N ASP A 38 -2.88 -33.12 -1.19
CA ASP A 38 -2.81 -34.16 -0.16
C ASP A 38 -4.21 -34.77 0.11
N LYS A 39 -5.24 -33.92 0.21
CA LYS A 39 -6.62 -34.36 0.41
C LYS A 39 -7.13 -35.27 -0.73
N ASN A 40 -6.65 -35.06 -1.95
CA ASN A 40 -7.09 -35.78 -3.14
C ASN A 40 -6.06 -36.85 -3.59
N SER A 41 -4.98 -37.06 -2.81
CA SER A 41 -3.88 -37.99 -3.14
C SER A 41 -3.23 -37.71 -4.50
N TYR A 42 -3.11 -36.44 -4.88
CA TYR A 42 -2.48 -36.04 -6.12
C TYR A 42 -0.97 -35.80 -5.98
N ASN A 43 -0.21 -36.27 -6.97
CA ASN A 43 1.22 -35.97 -7.05
C ASN A 43 1.45 -34.57 -7.62
N PHE A 44 2.12 -33.69 -6.86
CA PHE A 44 2.36 -32.31 -7.28
C PHE A 44 3.23 -32.15 -8.53
N LEU A 45 4.05 -33.13 -8.88
CA LEU A 45 4.86 -33.12 -10.11
C LEU A 45 4.06 -33.57 -11.35
N GLU A 46 2.92 -34.21 -11.15
CA GLU A 46 2.08 -34.81 -12.20
C GLU A 46 0.72 -34.10 -12.34
N VAL A 47 0.58 -32.90 -11.75
CA VAL A 47 -0.66 -32.12 -11.82
C VAL A 47 -1.03 -31.83 -13.27
N GLU A 48 -2.26 -32.15 -13.64
CA GLU A 48 -2.83 -31.92 -14.95
C GLU A 48 -3.89 -30.80 -14.94
N TYR A 49 -4.33 -30.37 -16.10
CA TYR A 49 -5.37 -29.33 -16.23
C TYR A 49 -6.71 -29.73 -15.59
N LYS A 50 -7.07 -31.03 -15.60
CA LYS A 50 -8.28 -31.54 -14.93
C LYS A 50 -8.23 -31.30 -13.42
N ASP A 51 -7.06 -31.47 -12.79
CA ASP A 51 -6.86 -31.29 -11.35
C ASP A 51 -6.97 -29.81 -10.97
N ILE A 52 -6.49 -28.93 -11.85
CA ILE A 52 -6.63 -27.48 -11.67
C ILE A 52 -8.12 -27.07 -11.71
N ARG A 53 -8.95 -27.68 -12.59
CA ARG A 53 -10.40 -27.41 -12.58
C ARG A 53 -11.04 -27.85 -11.27
N GLN A 54 -10.64 -28.98 -10.70
CA GLN A 54 -11.11 -29.42 -9.39
C GLN A 54 -10.65 -28.46 -8.29
N PHE A 55 -9.42 -27.94 -8.39
CA PHE A 55 -8.93 -26.93 -7.46
C PHE A 55 -9.73 -25.61 -7.54
N PHE A 56 -10.18 -25.19 -8.71
CA PHE A 56 -11.11 -24.04 -8.83
C PHE A 56 -12.42 -24.33 -8.11
N ASN A 57 -13.04 -25.49 -8.35
CA ASN A 57 -14.29 -25.88 -7.67
C ASN A 57 -14.09 -25.92 -6.13
N TYR A 58 -12.94 -26.38 -5.67
CA TYR A 58 -12.58 -26.36 -4.25
C TYR A 58 -12.50 -24.95 -3.71
N MET A 59 -11.84 -24.02 -4.39
CA MET A 59 -11.76 -22.62 -3.98
C MET A 59 -13.14 -21.92 -3.98
N ASP A 60 -13.98 -22.25 -4.95
CA ASP A 60 -15.36 -21.74 -5.04
C ASP A 60 -16.24 -22.30 -3.90
N SER A 61 -16.09 -23.58 -3.54
CA SER A 61 -16.79 -24.17 -2.39
C SER A 61 -16.45 -23.49 -1.06
N LEU A 62 -15.23 -22.95 -0.94
CA LEU A 62 -14.77 -22.13 0.18
C LEU A 62 -15.20 -20.67 0.09
N LYS A 63 -15.99 -20.30 -0.93
CA LYS A 63 -16.46 -18.92 -1.18
C LYS A 63 -15.35 -17.87 -1.21
N LEU A 64 -14.18 -18.24 -1.75
CA LEU A 64 -13.07 -17.30 -1.87
C LEU A 64 -13.38 -16.21 -2.89
N SER A 65 -12.93 -14.99 -2.61
CA SER A 65 -13.12 -13.86 -3.53
C SER A 65 -12.38 -14.07 -4.86
N LYS A 66 -12.91 -13.52 -5.97
CA LYS A 66 -12.27 -13.54 -7.28
C LYS A 66 -10.82 -13.03 -7.26
N ASN A 67 -10.54 -12.03 -6.41
CA ASN A 67 -9.18 -11.49 -6.23
C ASN A 67 -8.26 -12.51 -5.53
N THR A 68 -8.75 -13.19 -4.50
CA THR A 68 -8.01 -14.23 -3.79
C THR A 68 -7.69 -15.39 -4.71
N ILE A 69 -8.67 -15.88 -5.48
CA ILE A 69 -8.47 -16.94 -6.47
C ILE A 69 -7.43 -16.52 -7.51
N SER A 70 -7.56 -15.33 -8.09
CA SER A 70 -6.61 -14.83 -9.09
C SER A 70 -5.18 -14.70 -8.53
N ARG A 71 -5.02 -14.28 -7.27
CA ARG A 71 -3.72 -14.20 -6.60
C ARG A 71 -3.12 -15.60 -6.44
N LYS A 72 -3.88 -16.55 -5.88
CA LYS A 72 -3.43 -17.93 -5.69
C LYS A 72 -2.99 -18.59 -7.00
N ILE A 73 -3.78 -18.46 -8.06
CA ILE A 73 -3.42 -18.99 -9.38
C ILE A 73 -2.15 -18.32 -9.93
N SER A 74 -1.97 -17.02 -9.68
CA SER A 74 -0.74 -16.32 -10.09
C SER A 74 0.49 -16.83 -9.35
N SER A 75 0.38 -17.05 -8.04
CA SER A 75 1.45 -17.61 -7.21
C SER A 75 1.83 -19.03 -7.66
N LEU A 76 0.83 -19.89 -7.86
CA LEU A 76 1.04 -21.26 -8.34
C LEU A 76 1.63 -21.30 -9.75
N ARG A 77 1.18 -20.45 -10.66
CA ARG A 77 1.75 -20.33 -11.99
C ARG A 77 3.25 -19.98 -11.94
N ASN A 78 3.64 -19.09 -11.05
CA ASN A 78 5.05 -18.73 -10.88
C ASN A 78 5.86 -19.88 -10.25
N PHE A 79 5.31 -20.59 -9.27
CA PHE A 79 5.95 -21.75 -8.68
C PHE A 79 6.16 -22.87 -9.72
N TYR A 80 5.13 -23.23 -10.46
CA TYR A 80 5.23 -24.25 -11.51
C TYR A 80 6.11 -23.81 -12.70
N LYS A 81 6.18 -22.50 -12.97
CA LYS A 81 7.16 -21.97 -13.92
C LYS A 81 8.60 -22.16 -13.45
N TYR A 82 8.84 -22.01 -12.15
CA TYR A 82 10.15 -22.29 -11.56
C TYR A 82 10.48 -23.79 -11.66
N LEU A 83 9.54 -24.68 -11.35
CA LEU A 83 9.73 -26.12 -11.47
C LEU A 83 10.06 -26.54 -12.92
N ALA A 84 9.35 -26.01 -13.90
CA ALA A 84 9.61 -26.28 -15.32
C ALA A 84 10.98 -25.74 -15.77
N ARG A 85 11.38 -24.56 -15.33
CA ARG A 85 12.71 -23.98 -15.64
C ARG A 85 13.88 -24.80 -15.10
N ASN A 86 13.67 -25.49 -13.98
CA ASN A 86 14.68 -26.35 -13.36
C ASN A 86 14.55 -27.82 -13.78
N ASN A 87 13.76 -28.11 -14.82
CA ASN A 87 13.54 -29.45 -15.38
C ASN A 87 12.96 -30.45 -14.36
N TYR A 88 12.27 -30.00 -13.31
CA TYR A 88 11.56 -30.88 -12.36
C TYR A 88 10.25 -31.40 -12.96
N ILE A 89 9.67 -30.66 -13.89
CA ILE A 89 8.48 -31.02 -14.64
C ILE A 89 8.66 -30.64 -16.13
N LYS A 90 7.93 -31.30 -17.03
CA LYS A 90 8.03 -31.05 -18.47
C LYS A 90 7.33 -29.76 -18.92
N TYR A 91 6.19 -29.42 -18.31
CA TYR A 91 5.41 -28.23 -18.66
C TYR A 91 4.72 -27.67 -17.42
N ASN A 92 4.38 -26.37 -17.46
CA ASN A 92 3.65 -25.71 -16.38
C ASN A 92 2.14 -25.92 -16.58
N PRO A 93 1.45 -26.66 -15.71
CA PRO A 93 0.02 -26.96 -15.87
C PRO A 93 -0.86 -25.69 -15.72
N PHE A 94 -0.36 -24.63 -15.07
CA PHE A 94 -1.07 -23.35 -14.89
C PHE A 94 -0.85 -22.36 -16.05
N SER A 95 -0.07 -22.71 -17.08
CA SER A 95 0.31 -21.77 -18.16
C SER A 95 -0.90 -21.18 -18.88
N LEU A 96 -1.89 -22.01 -19.22
CA LEU A 96 -3.10 -21.62 -19.93
C LEU A 96 -4.27 -21.25 -19.00
N THR A 97 -4.10 -21.38 -17.69
CA THR A 97 -5.17 -21.14 -16.71
C THR A 97 -5.43 -19.64 -16.60
N LYS A 98 -6.64 -19.21 -16.88
CA LYS A 98 -7.10 -17.85 -16.64
C LYS A 98 -7.82 -17.77 -15.30
N GLY A 99 -7.44 -16.84 -14.44
CA GLY A 99 -8.22 -16.53 -13.24
C GLY A 99 -9.59 -15.97 -13.59
N PRO A 100 -10.53 -15.94 -12.64
CA PRO A 100 -11.86 -15.37 -12.88
C PRO A 100 -11.73 -13.90 -13.31
N LYS A 101 -12.62 -13.47 -14.21
CA LYS A 101 -12.69 -12.05 -14.59
C LYS A 101 -12.96 -11.22 -13.35
N LYS A 102 -12.06 -10.28 -13.07
CA LYS A 102 -12.24 -9.31 -11.99
C LYS A 102 -13.31 -8.33 -12.39
N ASP A 103 -14.22 -8.03 -11.47
CA ASP A 103 -15.14 -6.94 -11.66
C ASP A 103 -14.33 -5.63 -11.70
N LYS A 104 -14.51 -4.82 -12.72
CA LYS A 104 -13.90 -3.49 -12.80
C LYS A 104 -14.68 -2.55 -11.88
N LEU A 105 -14.38 -2.62 -10.59
CA LEU A 105 -14.86 -1.60 -9.66
C LEU A 105 -14.08 -0.32 -9.97
N LEU A 106 -14.79 0.77 -10.25
CA LEU A 106 -14.15 2.08 -10.32
C LEU A 106 -13.48 2.36 -8.97
N PRO A 107 -12.23 2.82 -8.97
CA PRO A 107 -11.55 3.19 -7.75
C PRO A 107 -12.38 4.25 -7.02
N LYS A 108 -12.76 3.98 -5.78
CA LYS A 108 -13.44 4.96 -4.93
C LYS A 108 -12.42 5.92 -4.35
N PHE A 109 -12.77 7.19 -4.32
CA PHE A 109 -12.02 8.23 -3.61
C PHE A 109 -12.96 8.94 -2.63
N LEU A 110 -12.40 9.66 -1.68
CA LEU A 110 -13.16 10.44 -0.70
C LEU A 110 -13.37 11.85 -1.22
N TYR A 111 -14.57 12.40 -1.01
CA TYR A 111 -14.83 13.80 -1.24
C TYR A 111 -14.25 14.67 -0.11
N TYR A 112 -14.13 15.98 -0.34
CA TYR A 112 -13.54 16.89 0.64
C TYR A 112 -14.29 16.89 1.98
N ASN A 113 -15.62 16.89 1.95
CA ASN A 113 -16.45 16.84 3.15
C ASN A 113 -16.27 15.53 3.94
N GLU A 114 -16.10 14.40 3.29
CA GLU A 114 -15.82 13.11 3.95
C GLU A 114 -14.45 13.13 4.64
N LEU A 115 -13.44 13.71 3.99
CA LEU A 115 -12.12 13.90 4.60
C LEU A 115 -12.17 14.84 5.81
N GLU A 116 -12.89 15.96 5.71
CA GLU A 116 -13.04 16.89 6.81
C GLU A 116 -13.75 16.22 8.01
N GLU A 117 -14.80 15.42 7.78
CA GLU A 117 -15.44 14.64 8.81
C GLU A 117 -14.44 13.70 9.51
N MET A 118 -13.61 12.96 8.73
CA MET A 118 -12.58 12.10 9.30
C MET A 118 -11.54 12.86 10.12
N PHE A 119 -11.17 14.04 9.69
CA PHE A 119 -10.25 14.88 10.44
C PHE A 119 -10.89 15.36 11.76
N ASN A 120 -12.15 15.75 11.73
CA ASN A 120 -12.83 16.37 12.86
C ASN A 120 -13.19 15.39 13.99
N VAL A 121 -13.34 14.09 13.70
CA VAL A 121 -13.60 13.07 14.73
C VAL A 121 -12.34 12.66 15.52
N CYS A 122 -11.16 13.16 15.15
CA CYS A 122 -9.92 12.94 15.89
C CYS A 122 -9.82 13.94 17.05
N ASP A 123 -9.80 13.45 18.28
CA ASP A 123 -9.65 14.29 19.48
C ASP A 123 -8.21 14.76 19.63
N THR A 124 -7.91 15.95 19.11
CA THR A 124 -6.56 16.54 19.15
C THR A 124 -6.13 17.05 20.53
N THR A 125 -6.95 16.93 21.56
CA THR A 125 -6.57 17.24 22.94
C THR A 125 -5.76 16.13 23.58
N THR A 126 -5.82 14.92 23.02
CA THR A 126 -5.12 13.72 23.51
C THR A 126 -3.94 13.33 22.63
N PHE A 127 -2.90 12.76 23.21
CA PHE A 127 -1.74 12.24 22.50
C PHE A 127 -2.12 11.25 21.37
N TYR A 128 -3.00 10.30 21.67
CA TYR A 128 -3.43 9.31 20.69
C TYR A 128 -4.35 9.87 19.63
N GLY A 129 -5.15 10.86 19.97
CA GLY A 129 -5.97 11.56 18.98
C GLY A 129 -5.13 12.43 18.03
N LEU A 130 -4.07 13.08 18.54
CA LEU A 130 -3.07 13.77 17.69
C LEU A 130 -2.35 12.79 16.76
N ARG A 131 -1.95 11.62 17.27
CA ARG A 131 -1.35 10.56 16.45
C ARG A 131 -2.31 10.12 15.34
N ASP A 132 -3.56 9.86 15.69
CA ASP A 132 -4.58 9.36 14.77
C ASP A 132 -4.88 10.41 13.69
N ARG A 133 -4.94 11.70 14.08
CA ARG A 133 -5.02 12.84 13.15
C ARG A 133 -3.81 12.93 12.25
N LEU A 134 -2.60 12.81 12.78
CA LEU A 134 -1.35 12.87 12.04
C LEU A 134 -1.24 11.75 10.98
N ILE A 135 -1.74 10.55 11.30
CA ILE A 135 -1.81 9.45 10.32
C ILE A 135 -2.62 9.87 9.09
N LEU A 136 -3.80 10.47 9.29
CA LEU A 136 -4.65 10.94 8.20
C LEU A 136 -3.96 12.07 7.41
N GLU A 137 -3.40 13.07 8.12
CA GLU A 137 -2.72 14.21 7.51
C GLU A 137 -1.58 13.75 6.62
N ILE A 138 -0.68 12.89 7.11
CA ILE A 138 0.46 12.43 6.31
C ILE A 138 0.01 11.58 5.12
N LEU A 139 -0.91 10.63 5.32
CA LEU A 139 -1.38 9.77 4.23
C LEU A 139 -2.05 10.58 3.13
N TYR A 140 -2.87 11.57 3.49
CA TYR A 140 -3.55 12.40 2.51
C TYR A 140 -2.63 13.47 1.91
N ALA A 141 -1.83 14.16 2.71
CA ALA A 141 -0.94 15.21 2.20
C ALA A 141 0.14 14.68 1.25
N THR A 142 0.64 13.46 1.48
CA THR A 142 1.81 12.95 0.75
C THR A 142 1.49 11.81 -0.21
N GLY A 143 0.33 11.18 -0.08
CA GLY A 143 -0.05 10.00 -0.85
C GLY A 143 0.87 8.79 -0.67
N ILE A 144 1.67 8.72 0.39
CA ILE A 144 2.60 7.60 0.65
C ILE A 144 1.86 6.29 0.93
N ARG A 145 2.58 5.16 0.79
CA ARG A 145 2.05 3.85 1.14
C ARG A 145 2.07 3.66 2.66
N VAL A 146 1.10 2.90 3.18
CA VAL A 146 1.04 2.61 4.62
C VAL A 146 2.32 1.95 5.15
N GLY A 147 2.98 1.10 4.36
CA GLY A 147 4.26 0.51 4.75
C GLY A 147 5.40 1.53 4.80
N GLU A 148 5.36 2.57 3.98
CA GLU A 148 6.32 3.67 4.02
C GLU A 148 6.09 4.52 5.28
N LEU A 149 4.83 4.78 5.64
CA LEU A 149 4.49 5.47 6.89
C LEU A 149 4.88 4.68 8.15
N GLU A 150 4.72 3.35 8.14
CA GLU A 150 5.15 2.47 9.25
C GLU A 150 6.62 2.63 9.59
N TYR A 151 7.50 2.76 8.59
CA TYR A 151 8.95 2.83 8.77
C TYR A 151 9.50 4.25 8.76
N MET A 152 8.65 5.28 8.71
CA MET A 152 9.05 6.68 8.73
C MET A 152 9.70 7.02 10.07
N LYS A 153 10.88 7.64 10.01
CA LYS A 153 11.61 8.09 11.21
C LYS A 153 11.53 9.60 11.34
N ILE A 154 11.63 10.10 12.57
CA ILE A 154 11.61 11.53 12.84
C ILE A 154 12.76 12.25 12.12
N LYS A 155 13.94 11.62 12.04
CA LYS A 155 15.13 12.18 11.34
C LYS A 155 14.95 12.33 9.82
N ASP A 156 13.96 11.66 9.23
CA ASP A 156 13.70 11.73 7.79
C ASP A 156 12.87 12.97 7.42
N ILE A 157 12.43 13.74 8.42
CA ILE A 157 11.58 14.93 8.27
C ILE A 157 12.46 16.17 8.29
N ASN A 158 12.40 16.96 7.22
CA ASN A 158 12.96 18.30 7.19
C ASN A 158 11.84 19.30 7.51
N PHE A 159 11.88 19.80 8.72
CA PHE A 159 10.88 20.76 9.23
C PHE A 159 11.00 22.15 8.62
N TYR A 160 12.17 22.53 8.14
CA TYR A 160 12.37 23.85 7.54
C TYR A 160 11.74 23.94 6.14
N GLU A 161 11.82 22.87 5.38
CA GLU A 161 11.33 22.80 4.00
C GLU A 161 10.00 22.06 3.84
N ASN A 162 9.39 21.60 4.94
CA ASN A 162 8.16 20.80 4.96
C ASN A 162 8.23 19.60 4.01
N LYS A 163 9.33 18.82 4.08
CA LYS A 163 9.55 17.65 3.23
C LYS A 163 9.96 16.42 4.05
N ILE A 164 9.62 15.26 3.53
CA ILE A 164 9.95 13.96 4.14
C ILE A 164 10.69 13.12 3.12
N LYS A 165 11.78 12.51 3.55
CA LYS A 165 12.52 11.51 2.77
C LYS A 165 11.90 10.15 2.98
N ILE A 166 11.41 9.54 1.91
CA ILE A 166 10.73 8.24 1.92
C ILE A 166 11.60 7.20 1.25
N LEU A 167 11.80 6.06 1.93
CA LEU A 167 12.43 4.89 1.37
C LEU A 167 11.37 3.98 0.72
N GLY A 168 11.37 3.92 -0.60
CA GLY A 168 10.42 3.11 -1.37
C GLY A 168 10.91 1.68 -1.65
N LYS A 169 10.17 0.96 -2.48
CA LYS A 169 10.51 -0.39 -2.91
C LYS A 169 11.87 -0.39 -3.64
N GLY A 170 12.70 -1.40 -3.35
CA GLY A 170 14.03 -1.51 -3.97
C GLY A 170 15.05 -0.52 -3.41
N ASN A 171 14.83 -0.02 -2.21
CA ASN A 171 15.73 0.94 -1.53
C ASN A 171 15.88 2.28 -2.26
N LYS A 172 14.91 2.64 -3.11
CA LYS A 172 14.91 3.93 -3.81
C LYS A 172 14.34 5.02 -2.91
N GLU A 173 15.07 6.10 -2.79
CA GLU A 173 14.65 7.26 -2.03
C GLU A 173 13.85 8.24 -2.90
N ARG A 174 12.83 8.84 -2.31
CA ARG A 174 12.12 9.97 -2.90
C ARG A 174 11.75 10.98 -1.82
N ILE A 175 11.54 12.21 -2.23
CA ILE A 175 11.07 13.29 -1.38
C ILE A 175 9.57 13.46 -1.59
N VAL A 176 8.83 13.65 -0.51
CA VAL A 176 7.44 14.06 -0.52
C VAL A 176 7.29 15.34 0.30
N TYR A 177 6.29 16.16 -0.03
CA TYR A 177 6.04 17.44 0.61
C TYR A 177 4.76 17.38 1.43
N PHE A 178 4.65 18.27 2.43
CA PHE A 178 3.44 18.44 3.23
C PHE A 178 3.18 19.94 3.51
N GLY A 179 1.92 20.27 3.73
CA GLY A 179 1.49 21.65 3.96
C GLY A 179 1.45 22.02 5.44
N GLU A 180 1.06 23.28 5.72
CA GLU A 180 1.03 23.86 7.06
C GLU A 180 0.11 23.10 8.03
N TYR A 181 -1.05 22.63 7.59
CA TYR A 181 -1.94 21.82 8.46
C TYR A 181 -1.27 20.55 8.98
N THR A 182 -0.56 19.82 8.10
CA THR A 182 0.20 18.64 8.50
C THR A 182 1.33 19.03 9.45
N ARG A 183 1.98 20.18 9.21
CA ARG A 183 3.05 20.72 10.05
C ARG A 183 2.55 21.03 11.45
N GLU A 184 1.44 21.73 11.60
CA GLU A 184 0.85 22.06 12.91
C GLU A 184 0.56 20.79 13.74
N ILE A 185 -0.09 19.79 13.13
CA ILE A 185 -0.41 18.52 13.83
C ILE A 185 0.86 17.73 14.18
N LEU A 186 1.85 17.74 13.29
CA LEU A 186 3.15 17.11 13.51
C LEU A 186 3.89 17.71 14.71
N ASP A 187 3.94 19.04 14.78
CA ASP A 187 4.59 19.78 15.88
C ASP A 187 3.87 19.54 17.22
N LEU A 188 2.52 19.58 17.22
CA LEU A 188 1.72 19.25 18.43
C LEU A 188 1.94 17.83 18.90
N TYR A 189 1.95 16.86 17.99
CA TYR A 189 2.20 15.46 18.31
C TYR A 189 3.59 15.24 18.88
N LEU A 190 4.64 15.78 18.23
CA LEU A 190 6.02 15.63 18.69
C LEU A 190 6.27 16.31 20.03
N LYS A 191 5.63 17.45 20.29
CA LYS A 191 5.72 18.16 21.57
C LYS A 191 5.17 17.32 22.74
N GLN A 192 4.17 16.47 22.50
CA GLN A 192 3.61 15.58 23.52
C GLN A 192 4.36 14.24 23.65
N ARG A 193 5.31 13.94 22.77
CA ARG A 193 6.11 12.70 22.87
C ARG A 193 7.08 12.74 24.03
N THR A 194 7.08 11.68 24.82
CA THR A 194 7.98 11.51 25.97
C THR A 194 8.92 10.32 25.81
N ASP A 195 8.79 9.55 24.72
CA ASP A 195 9.63 8.39 24.41
C ASP A 195 10.85 8.79 23.56
N LYS A 196 11.79 7.83 23.40
CA LYS A 196 13.01 7.98 22.58
C LYS A 196 12.96 7.14 21.30
N ASN A 197 11.79 6.63 20.91
CA ASN A 197 11.68 5.81 19.72
C ASN A 197 11.97 6.63 18.47
N GLU A 198 12.81 6.12 17.56
CA GLU A 198 13.20 6.82 16.34
C GLU A 198 12.07 6.91 15.30
N TYR A 199 11.09 5.98 15.34
CA TYR A 199 9.97 5.99 14.41
C TYR A 199 8.98 7.09 14.74
N LEU A 200 8.41 7.71 13.70
CA LEU A 200 7.46 8.81 13.86
C LEU A 200 6.21 8.36 14.62
N LEU A 201 5.62 7.24 14.26
CA LEU A 201 4.38 6.76 14.85
C LEU A 201 4.63 5.61 15.82
N ILE A 202 4.07 5.73 17.03
CA ILE A 202 4.19 4.72 18.09
C ILE A 202 2.83 4.19 18.54
N ASN A 203 2.85 2.95 19.04
CA ASN A 203 1.70 2.29 19.65
C ASN A 203 1.62 2.62 21.17
N ASN A 204 0.66 2.00 21.87
CA ASN A 204 0.47 2.21 23.32
C ASN A 204 1.64 1.70 24.18
N HIS A 205 2.48 0.81 23.63
CA HIS A 205 3.68 0.29 24.29
C HIS A 205 4.94 1.12 23.97
N LYS A 206 4.76 2.28 23.29
CA LYS A 206 5.87 3.14 22.82
C LYS A 206 6.79 2.47 21.79
N GLU A 207 6.30 1.43 21.13
CA GLU A 207 6.97 0.75 20.01
C GLU A 207 6.47 1.30 18.67
N ARG A 208 7.16 0.97 17.59
CA ARG A 208 6.74 1.31 16.22
C ARG A 208 5.31 0.86 15.93
N LEU A 209 4.48 1.76 15.43
CA LEU A 209 3.12 1.45 15.01
C LEU A 209 3.14 0.72 13.66
N THR A 210 2.64 -0.51 13.64
CA THR A 210 2.63 -1.36 12.44
C THR A 210 1.56 -0.93 11.42
N SER A 211 1.74 -1.32 10.15
CA SER A 211 0.71 -1.13 9.10
C SER A 211 -0.65 -1.72 9.47
N ARG A 212 -0.68 -2.81 10.24
CA ARG A 212 -1.92 -3.39 10.77
C ARG A 212 -2.55 -2.46 11.80
N GLY A 213 -1.75 -1.89 12.69
CA GLY A 213 -2.20 -0.90 13.69
C GLY A 213 -2.74 0.36 13.01
N ILE A 214 -2.06 0.87 11.97
CA ILE A 214 -2.53 2.03 11.20
C ILE A 214 -3.90 1.74 10.56
N ARG A 215 -4.08 0.57 9.94
CA ARG A 215 -5.38 0.18 9.36
C ARG A 215 -6.47 0.06 10.42
N TYR A 216 -6.15 -0.47 11.58
CA TYR A 216 -7.09 -0.54 12.71
C TYR A 216 -7.55 0.86 13.15
N ILE A 217 -6.61 1.80 13.27
CA ILE A 217 -6.90 3.20 13.62
C ILE A 217 -7.80 3.85 12.56
N LEU A 218 -7.49 3.69 11.27
CA LEU A 218 -8.33 4.20 10.20
C LEU A 218 -9.76 3.66 10.28
N ASN A 219 -9.93 2.36 10.52
CA ASN A 219 -11.24 1.76 10.70
C ASN A 219 -11.98 2.33 11.91
N LYS A 220 -11.25 2.60 13.02
CA LYS A 220 -11.83 3.23 14.22
C LYS A 220 -12.27 4.67 13.97
N ILE A 221 -11.52 5.43 13.17
CA ILE A 221 -11.90 6.79 12.76
C ILE A 221 -13.18 6.73 11.93
N ILE A 222 -13.23 5.87 10.91
CA ILE A 222 -14.40 5.71 10.04
C ILE A 222 -15.65 5.34 10.83
N ALA A 223 -15.52 4.43 11.79
CA ALA A 223 -16.65 4.01 12.63
C ALA A 223 -17.28 5.16 13.46
N LYS A 224 -16.60 6.32 13.55
CA LYS A 224 -17.10 7.53 14.20
C LYS A 224 -17.69 8.55 13.22
N THR A 225 -17.65 8.27 11.93
CA THR A 225 -18.16 9.13 10.86
C THR A 225 -19.45 8.57 10.29
N SER A 226 -20.16 9.38 9.50
CA SER A 226 -21.31 8.96 8.71
C SER A 226 -20.95 8.18 7.43
N ILE A 227 -19.66 7.96 7.17
CA ILE A 227 -19.15 7.38 5.94
C ILE A 227 -19.39 5.87 5.91
N GLU A 228 -20.25 5.39 5.02
CA GLU A 228 -20.55 3.95 4.87
C GLU A 228 -19.46 3.17 4.13
N THR A 229 -18.59 3.85 3.40
CA THR A 229 -17.54 3.21 2.58
C THR A 229 -16.36 2.77 3.44
N LYS A 230 -15.95 1.50 3.28
CA LYS A 230 -14.70 1.01 3.89
C LYS A 230 -13.51 1.76 3.30
N ILE A 231 -12.81 2.50 4.14
CA ILE A 231 -11.63 3.27 3.75
C ILE A 231 -10.37 2.45 3.99
N SER A 232 -9.45 2.54 3.06
CA SER A 232 -8.14 1.91 3.16
C SER A 232 -7.04 2.95 2.90
N PRO A 233 -5.79 2.70 3.35
CA PRO A 233 -4.67 3.57 2.99
C PRO A 233 -4.49 3.76 1.48
N HIS A 234 -4.85 2.75 0.67
CA HIS A 234 -4.84 2.87 -0.79
C HIS A 234 -5.90 3.83 -1.31
N MET A 235 -7.06 3.90 -0.66
CA MET A 235 -8.10 4.86 -1.01
C MET A 235 -7.65 6.29 -0.69
N LEU A 236 -7.03 6.55 0.47
CA LEU A 236 -6.46 7.86 0.79
C LEU A 236 -5.40 8.29 -0.22
N ARG A 237 -4.54 7.38 -0.65
CA ARG A 237 -3.56 7.64 -1.70
C ARG A 237 -4.22 7.92 -3.06
N HIS A 238 -5.30 7.21 -3.39
CA HIS A 238 -6.08 7.48 -4.61
C HIS A 238 -6.81 8.82 -4.52
N THR A 239 -7.34 9.16 -3.34
CA THR A 239 -7.95 10.47 -3.05
C THR A 239 -6.93 11.60 -3.24
N PHE A 240 -5.72 11.46 -2.71
CA PHE A 240 -4.62 12.40 -2.97
C PHE A 240 -4.42 12.61 -4.47
N ALA A 241 -4.25 11.52 -5.23
CA ALA A 241 -4.03 11.61 -6.68
C ALA A 241 -5.19 12.31 -7.41
N THR A 242 -6.43 11.93 -7.08
CA THR A 242 -7.63 12.49 -7.71
C THR A 242 -7.79 13.98 -7.39
N HIS A 243 -7.58 14.37 -6.14
CA HIS A 243 -7.68 15.78 -5.74
C HIS A 243 -6.59 16.64 -6.37
N MET A 244 -5.34 16.14 -6.43
CA MET A 244 -4.26 16.86 -7.12
C MET A 244 -4.59 17.09 -8.61
N LEU A 245 -5.12 16.06 -9.30
CA LEU A 245 -5.56 16.19 -10.70
C LEU A 245 -6.71 17.19 -10.86
N ASN A 246 -7.70 17.15 -9.96
CA ASN A 246 -8.84 18.09 -9.97
C ASN A 246 -8.41 19.54 -9.76
N GLU A 247 -7.35 19.77 -8.97
CA GLU A 247 -6.75 21.08 -8.74
C GLU A 247 -5.75 21.50 -9.83
N GLY A 248 -5.72 20.76 -10.95
CA GLY A 248 -4.93 21.11 -12.14
C GLY A 248 -3.49 20.60 -12.15
N CYS A 249 -3.11 19.70 -11.23
CA CYS A 249 -1.82 19.02 -11.32
C CYS A 249 -1.76 18.11 -12.53
N ASP A 250 -0.68 18.12 -13.28
CA ASP A 250 -0.51 17.19 -14.40
C ASP A 250 -0.27 15.75 -13.92
N LEU A 251 -0.68 14.77 -14.74
CA LEU A 251 -0.61 13.35 -14.39
C LEU A 251 0.81 12.86 -14.11
N LEU A 252 1.81 13.39 -14.81
CA LEU A 252 3.21 13.02 -14.63
C LEU A 252 3.72 13.46 -13.27
N SER A 253 3.47 14.70 -12.87
CA SER A 253 3.81 15.21 -11.54
C SER A 253 3.15 14.40 -10.43
N VAL A 254 1.87 14.03 -10.58
CA VAL A 254 1.20 13.14 -9.62
C VAL A 254 1.88 11.76 -9.55
N GLN A 255 2.25 11.17 -10.68
CA GLN A 255 2.95 9.87 -10.72
C GLN A 255 4.32 9.94 -10.03
N GLU A 256 5.06 11.01 -10.22
CA GLU A 256 6.37 11.24 -9.58
C GLU A 256 6.24 11.43 -8.07
N LEU A 257 5.31 12.27 -7.61
CA LEU A 257 5.02 12.45 -6.18
C LEU A 257 4.65 11.11 -5.52
N LEU A 258 3.89 10.28 -6.22
CA LEU A 258 3.50 8.96 -5.74
C LEU A 258 4.62 7.91 -5.84
N GLY A 259 5.69 8.13 -6.61
CA GLY A 259 6.76 7.17 -6.83
C GLY A 259 6.28 5.92 -7.57
N HIS A 260 5.65 6.10 -8.74
CA HIS A 260 5.25 5.01 -9.64
C HIS A 260 6.43 4.58 -10.52
N GLU A 261 6.80 3.30 -10.45
CA GLU A 261 7.91 2.68 -11.22
C GLU A 261 7.56 2.37 -12.69
N SER A 262 6.56 2.94 -13.32
CA SER A 262 6.29 2.59 -14.73
C SER A 262 7.33 3.21 -15.66
N LEU A 263 8.33 2.43 -15.98
CA LEU A 263 9.48 2.69 -16.87
C LEU A 263 9.12 3.18 -18.28
N ARG A 264 7.86 3.25 -18.66
CA ARG A 264 7.46 3.65 -20.04
C ARG A 264 7.30 5.15 -20.22
N ALA A 265 7.15 5.94 -19.17
CA ALA A 265 7.02 7.40 -19.28
C ALA A 265 8.35 8.15 -19.05
N THR A 266 9.32 7.52 -18.38
CA THR A 266 10.56 8.17 -17.94
C THR A 266 11.61 8.38 -19.06
N GLN A 267 11.42 7.81 -20.26
CA GLN A 267 12.41 7.92 -21.32
C GLN A 267 12.30 9.21 -22.18
N VAL A 268 11.29 10.04 -21.97
CA VAL A 268 11.08 11.24 -22.83
C VAL A 268 11.23 12.55 -22.07
N TYR A 269 11.14 12.56 -20.73
CA TYR A 269 11.24 13.80 -19.93
C TYR A 269 12.38 13.71 -18.93
N THR A 270 13.50 14.30 -19.31
CA THR A 270 14.66 14.53 -18.46
C THR A 270 14.29 15.43 -17.27
N HIS A 271 14.45 14.88 -16.05
CA HIS A 271 14.59 15.59 -14.79
C HIS A 271 13.52 16.67 -14.50
N VAL A 272 12.35 16.23 -14.00
CA VAL A 272 11.56 17.14 -13.18
C VAL A 272 12.36 17.37 -11.89
N THR A 273 12.84 18.56 -11.66
CA THR A 273 13.62 18.89 -10.47
C THR A 273 12.71 18.81 -9.23
N ASN A 274 13.31 18.49 -8.07
CA ASN A 274 12.57 18.48 -6.80
C ASN A 274 11.91 19.83 -6.52
N ASP A 275 12.51 20.95 -6.97
CA ASP A 275 11.95 22.29 -6.82
C ASP A 275 10.65 22.44 -7.63
N ARG A 276 10.60 21.97 -8.87
CA ARG A 276 9.38 21.96 -9.67
C ARG A 276 8.27 21.11 -9.04
N LEU A 277 8.60 19.94 -8.52
CA LEU A 277 7.61 19.09 -7.82
C LEU A 277 7.09 19.76 -6.55
N LYS A 278 7.96 20.47 -5.82
CA LYS A 278 7.57 21.27 -4.67
C LYS A 278 6.58 22.37 -5.08
N ASP A 279 6.92 23.14 -6.10
CA ASP A 279 6.07 24.24 -6.59
C ASP A 279 4.70 23.74 -7.07
N VAL A 280 4.68 22.64 -7.81
CA VAL A 280 3.43 22.00 -8.26
C VAL A 280 2.60 21.57 -7.05
N TYR A 281 3.21 20.88 -6.10
CA TYR A 281 2.54 20.46 -4.87
C TYR A 281 1.95 21.65 -4.10
N LEU A 282 2.74 22.70 -3.88
CA LEU A 282 2.31 23.88 -3.15
C LEU A 282 1.14 24.62 -3.83
N LYS A 283 1.07 24.58 -5.16
CA LYS A 283 0.00 25.21 -5.93
C LYS A 283 -1.28 24.39 -5.99
N THR A 284 -1.17 23.07 -6.00
CA THR A 284 -2.30 22.18 -6.33
C THR A 284 -2.80 21.34 -5.15
N HIS A 285 -2.04 21.17 -4.05
CA HIS A 285 -2.52 20.35 -2.95
C HIS A 285 -3.54 21.13 -2.08
N PRO A 286 -4.77 20.63 -1.87
CA PRO A 286 -5.82 21.35 -1.16
C PRO A 286 -5.47 21.73 0.29
N ARG A 287 -4.65 20.90 0.97
CA ARG A 287 -4.21 21.13 2.36
C ARG A 287 -3.01 22.06 2.48
N ASN A 288 -2.54 22.63 1.38
CA ASN A 288 -1.46 23.61 1.44
C ASN A 288 -1.96 25.04 1.54
N LYS A 289 -3.15 25.33 1.04
CA LYS A 289 -3.78 26.66 1.14
C LYS A 289 -4.62 26.68 2.41
N LYS A 290 -4.35 27.61 3.35
CA LYS A 290 -5.39 28.05 4.30
C LYS A 290 -6.54 28.53 3.42
N ARG A 291 -7.71 27.88 3.47
CA ARG A 291 -8.93 28.49 2.91
C ARG A 291 -9.07 29.83 3.62
N ILE A 292 -8.96 30.91 2.89
CA ILE A 292 -9.46 32.22 3.32
C ILE A 292 -10.94 31.95 3.52
N ASP A 293 -11.41 32.02 4.78
CA ASP A 293 -12.82 31.85 5.10
C ASP A 293 -13.58 32.80 4.19
N GLU A 294 -14.54 32.29 3.42
CA GLU A 294 -15.42 33.05 2.52
C GLU A 294 -16.35 34.04 3.26
N ASN A 295 -16.04 34.34 4.53
CA ASN A 295 -16.77 35.26 5.39
C ASN A 295 -16.10 36.64 5.53
N GLU A 296 -15.08 36.97 4.73
CA GLU A 296 -14.50 38.31 4.66
C GLU A 296 -14.67 38.95 3.27
N LEU A 297 -15.84 38.81 2.67
CA LEU A 297 -16.30 39.65 1.55
C LEU A 297 -17.67 40.23 1.83
#